data_9b6837f7310f744b048b08cf7edd1179
#
_entry.id   9b6837f7310f744b048b08cf7edd1179
#
_cell.length_a   1.000
_cell.length_b   1.000
_cell.length_c   1.000
_cell.angle_alpha   90.00
_cell.angle_beta   90.00
_cell.angle_gamma   90.00
#
_symmetry.space_group_name_H-M   'P 1'
#
loop_
_entity.id
_entity.type
_entity.pdbx_description
1 polymer ?
#
loop_
_entity_poly.entity_id
_entity_poly.type
_entity_poly.pdbx_seq_one_letter_code
_entity_poly.pdbx_strand_id
1 'polypeptide(L)'
;MKKYLLDTHIIVWFLLDSKELSPNIREEIEYYQDIYYVSVASLHEITLLKEIKRIKTDKTISEIIGDIKKHNINILDIKENHIETLEKLSKPIFKNKSHEDPFDRIIVSQSIAEKMTVISIDSRFPLYKDKGFKLRDM
;
A
#
# COMPACT_ATOMS: atom_id res chain seq x y z
N MET A 1 7.77 8.66 15.94
CA MET A 1 7.07 8.86 14.67
C MET A 1 6.30 7.60 14.29
N LYS A 2 5.14 7.79 13.72
CA LYS A 2 4.32 6.67 13.25
C LYS A 2 4.86 6.11 11.94
N LYS A 3 4.63 4.83 11.72
CA LYS A 3 4.99 4.16 10.48
C LYS A 3 3.72 3.84 9.69
N TYR A 4 3.70 4.25 8.45
CA TYR A 4 2.57 4.00 7.54
C TYR A 4 3.02 3.19 6.33
N LEU A 5 2.20 2.22 5.97
CA LEU A 5 2.36 1.46 4.73
C LEU A 5 1.30 1.95 3.75
N LEU A 6 1.76 2.53 2.64
CA LEU A 6 0.85 3.12 1.64
C LEU A 6 0.32 2.03 0.72
N ASP A 7 -1.00 1.96 0.56
CA ASP A 7 -1.61 1.10 -0.45
C ASP A 7 -1.21 1.55 -1.85
N THR A 8 -1.29 0.65 -2.81
CA THR A 8 -0.85 0.89 -4.19
C THR A 8 -1.46 2.15 -4.80
N HIS A 9 -2.77 2.35 -4.67
CA HIS A 9 -3.42 3.53 -5.25
C HIS A 9 -2.96 4.83 -4.58
N ILE A 10 -2.68 4.80 -3.27
CA ILE A 10 -2.19 5.98 -2.56
C ILE A 10 -0.87 6.45 -3.14
N ILE A 11 0.10 5.55 -3.31
CA ILE A 11 1.40 5.92 -3.86
C ILE A 11 1.31 6.34 -5.33
N VAL A 12 0.48 5.66 -6.12
CA VAL A 12 0.27 6.02 -7.53
C VAL A 12 -0.32 7.43 -7.63
N TRP A 13 -1.35 7.73 -6.87
CA TRP A 13 -1.95 9.06 -6.87
C TRP A 13 -0.99 10.14 -6.41
N PHE A 14 -0.16 9.82 -5.42
CA PHE A 14 0.86 10.76 -4.94
C PHE A 14 1.87 11.09 -6.06
N LEU A 15 2.39 10.07 -6.74
CA LEU A 15 3.40 10.26 -7.78
C LEU A 15 2.85 10.95 -9.05
N LEU A 16 1.57 10.73 -9.36
CA LEU A 16 0.93 11.30 -10.55
C LEU A 16 0.21 12.63 -10.27
N ASP A 17 0.35 13.19 -9.07
CA ASP A 17 -0.35 14.40 -8.65
C ASP A 17 -1.86 14.31 -8.87
N SER A 18 -2.44 13.15 -8.62
CA SER A 18 -3.85 12.92 -8.81
C SER A 18 -4.70 13.67 -7.79
N LYS A 19 -5.81 14.21 -8.25
CA LYS A 19 -6.82 14.86 -7.40
C LYS A 19 -7.56 13.85 -6.51
N GLU A 20 -7.45 12.56 -6.81
CA GLU A 20 -8.04 11.49 -5.99
C GLU A 20 -7.39 11.40 -4.60
N LEU A 21 -6.14 11.82 -4.47
CA LEU A 21 -5.45 11.82 -3.19
C LEU A 21 -5.87 13.04 -2.37
N SER A 22 -6.24 12.81 -1.09
CA SER A 22 -6.61 13.93 -0.23
C SER A 22 -5.43 14.88 -0.04
N PRO A 23 -5.67 16.21 0.00
CA PRO A 23 -4.60 17.19 0.21
C PRO A 23 -3.84 16.99 1.53
N ASN A 24 -4.53 16.54 2.58
CA ASN A 24 -3.89 16.29 3.87
C ASN A 24 -2.85 15.17 3.80
N ILE A 25 -3.19 14.06 3.16
CA ILE A 25 -2.26 12.93 3.00
C ILE A 25 -1.08 13.33 2.12
N ARG A 26 -1.34 14.05 1.03
CA ARG A 26 -0.28 14.56 0.15
C ARG A 26 0.71 15.41 0.92
N GLU A 27 0.21 16.37 1.70
CA GLU A 27 1.05 17.27 2.47
C GLU A 27 1.87 16.53 3.52
N GLU A 28 1.26 15.59 4.23
CA GLU A 28 1.97 14.79 5.24
C GLU A 28 3.15 14.04 4.62
N ILE A 29 2.94 13.42 3.45
CA ILE A 29 4.00 12.68 2.76
C ILE A 29 5.09 13.64 2.27
N GLU A 30 4.71 14.75 1.64
CA GLU A 30 5.65 15.73 1.09
C GLU A 30 6.57 16.31 2.16
N TYR A 31 6.05 16.54 3.35
CA TYR A 31 6.81 17.17 4.44
C TYR A 31 7.33 16.19 5.48
N TYR A 32 7.34 14.90 5.16
CA TYR A 32 7.96 13.85 5.99
C TYR A 32 7.47 13.86 7.43
N GLN A 33 6.17 14.08 7.65
CA GLN A 33 5.61 14.19 9.00
C GLN A 33 5.71 12.90 9.79
N ASP A 34 5.73 11.75 9.08
CA ASP A 34 5.91 10.44 9.66
C ASP A 34 6.81 9.59 8.75
N ILE A 35 6.93 8.32 9.05
CA ILE A 35 7.73 7.39 8.24
C ILE A 35 6.79 6.63 7.31
N TYR A 36 7.07 6.68 6.01
CA TYR A 36 6.23 6.08 4.98
C TYR A 36 6.95 4.97 4.25
N TYR A 37 6.21 3.91 3.95
CA TYR A 37 6.70 2.73 3.26
C TYR A 37 5.78 2.37 2.11
N VAL A 38 6.37 1.78 1.06
CA VAL A 38 5.66 1.15 -0.05
C VAL A 38 6.18 -0.28 -0.17
N SER A 39 5.28 -1.24 -0.24
CA SER A 39 5.65 -2.65 -0.38
C SER A 39 6.18 -2.96 -1.78
N VAL A 40 7.13 -3.88 -1.86
CA VAL A 40 7.53 -4.50 -3.13
C VAL A 40 6.31 -5.12 -3.84
N ALA A 41 5.32 -5.61 -3.08
CA ALA A 41 4.06 -6.10 -3.67
C ALA A 41 3.34 -5.00 -4.45
N SER A 42 3.34 -3.75 -3.96
CA SER A 42 2.76 -2.62 -4.69
C SER A 42 3.51 -2.31 -5.97
N LEU A 43 4.84 -2.45 -5.97
CA LEU A 43 5.65 -2.28 -7.19
C LEU A 43 5.26 -3.31 -8.23
N HIS A 44 5.03 -4.56 -7.82
CA HIS A 44 4.56 -5.61 -8.71
C HIS A 44 3.17 -5.26 -9.28
N GLU A 45 2.25 -4.84 -8.42
CA GLU A 45 0.91 -4.43 -8.86
C GLU A 45 0.97 -3.28 -9.86
N ILE A 46 1.83 -2.28 -9.63
CA ILE A 46 2.03 -1.16 -10.55
C ILE A 46 2.45 -1.65 -11.92
N THR A 47 3.38 -2.62 -12.02
CA THR A 47 3.78 -3.16 -13.32
C THR A 47 2.61 -3.79 -14.05
N LEU A 48 1.75 -4.55 -13.35
CA LEU A 48 0.56 -5.14 -13.93
C LEU A 48 -0.44 -4.08 -14.38
N LEU A 49 -0.67 -3.07 -13.56
CA LEU A 49 -1.60 -1.98 -13.89
C LEU A 49 -1.12 -1.17 -15.10
N LYS A 50 0.19 -1.02 -15.27
CA LYS A 50 0.77 -0.40 -16.48
C LYS A 50 0.52 -1.26 -17.71
N GLU A 51 0.72 -2.57 -17.62
CA GLU A 51 0.51 -3.50 -18.74
C GLU A 51 -0.91 -3.47 -19.25
N ILE A 52 -1.90 -3.40 -18.35
CA ILE A 52 -3.31 -3.35 -18.72
C ILE A 52 -3.82 -1.92 -18.91
N LYS A 53 -2.92 -0.95 -18.92
CA LYS A 53 -3.19 0.48 -19.19
C LYS A 53 -4.16 1.13 -18.19
N ARG A 54 -4.23 0.65 -16.98
CA ARG A 54 -4.98 1.29 -15.88
C ARG A 54 -4.18 2.40 -15.22
N ILE A 55 -2.87 2.37 -15.34
CA ILE A 55 -1.98 3.49 -14.97
C ILE A 55 -1.36 3.99 -16.26
N LYS A 56 -1.58 5.27 -16.57
CA LYS A 56 -1.07 5.91 -17.78
C LYS A 56 0.18 6.70 -17.42
N THR A 57 1.35 6.14 -17.72
CA THR A 57 2.62 6.80 -17.50
C THR A 57 3.65 6.21 -18.47
N ASP A 58 4.57 7.05 -18.96
CA ASP A 58 5.69 6.60 -19.77
C ASP A 58 6.89 6.21 -18.92
N LYS A 59 6.82 6.40 -17.61
CA LYS A 59 7.92 6.04 -16.70
C LYS A 59 8.10 4.55 -16.58
N THR A 60 9.34 4.10 -16.58
CA THR A 60 9.67 2.71 -16.27
C THR A 60 9.48 2.47 -14.77
N ILE A 61 9.38 1.19 -14.38
CA ILE A 61 9.30 0.87 -12.95
C ILE A 61 10.56 1.33 -12.20
N SER A 62 11.71 1.30 -12.86
CA SER A 62 12.96 1.80 -12.29
C SER A 62 12.87 3.29 -11.97
N GLU A 63 12.31 4.08 -12.89
CA GLU A 63 12.09 5.51 -12.68
C GLU A 63 11.07 5.76 -11.56
N ILE A 64 10.01 4.96 -11.49
CA ILE A 64 9.00 5.03 -10.43
C ILE A 64 9.64 4.75 -9.06
N ILE A 65 10.46 3.70 -8.96
CA ILE A 65 11.20 3.39 -7.74
C ILE A 65 12.09 4.56 -7.33
N GLY A 66 12.79 5.16 -8.30
CA GLY A 66 13.61 6.35 -8.05
C GLY A 66 12.81 7.53 -7.51
N ASP A 67 11.63 7.77 -8.07
CA ASP A 67 10.74 8.84 -7.61
C ASP A 67 10.25 8.58 -6.18
N ILE A 68 9.88 7.34 -5.86
CA ILE A 68 9.47 6.95 -4.50
C ILE A 68 10.59 7.29 -3.51
N LYS A 69 11.84 6.91 -3.82
CA LYS A 69 12.98 7.17 -2.95
C LYS A 69 13.30 8.65 -2.82
N LYS A 70 13.12 9.43 -3.89
CA LYS A 70 13.31 10.90 -3.84
C LYS A 70 12.37 11.57 -2.84
N HIS A 71 11.19 11.03 -2.65
CA HIS A 71 10.22 11.54 -1.69
C HIS A 71 10.44 10.99 -0.28
N ASN A 72 11.60 10.38 -0.04
CA ASN A 72 11.97 9.81 1.25
C ASN A 72 10.99 8.72 1.74
N ILE A 73 10.38 8.03 0.80
CA ILE A 73 9.51 6.89 1.07
C ILE A 73 10.35 5.63 0.96
N ASN A 74 10.24 4.77 1.97
CA ASN A 74 11.02 3.53 2.05
C ASN A 74 10.32 2.40 1.27
N ILE A 75 11.12 1.53 0.68
CA ILE A 75 10.61 0.31 0.04
C ILE A 75 10.68 -0.83 1.06
N LEU A 76 9.57 -1.51 1.26
CA LEU A 76 9.48 -2.64 2.19
C LEU A 76 9.55 -3.95 1.43
N ASP A 77 10.61 -4.71 1.66
CA ASP A 77 10.76 -6.03 1.09
C ASP A 77 9.77 -7.02 1.70
N ILE A 78 9.45 -8.06 0.96
CA ILE A 78 8.62 -9.15 1.46
C ILE A 78 9.52 -10.15 2.17
N LYS A 79 9.27 -10.37 3.45
CA LYS A 79 10.09 -11.22 4.32
C LYS A 79 9.35 -12.48 4.74
N GLU A 80 10.10 -13.45 5.27
CA GLU A 80 9.52 -14.73 5.73
C GLU A 80 8.43 -14.52 6.78
N ASN A 81 8.65 -13.62 7.74
CA ASN A 81 7.65 -13.36 8.79
C ASN A 81 6.37 -12.74 8.22
N HIS A 82 6.45 -12.05 7.08
CA HIS A 82 5.25 -11.55 6.40
C HIS A 82 4.43 -12.73 5.85
N ILE A 83 5.10 -13.74 5.31
CA ILE A 83 4.44 -14.93 4.77
C ILE A 83 3.82 -15.77 5.88
N GLU A 84 4.51 -15.89 7.02
CA GLU A 84 3.96 -16.57 8.19
C GLU A 84 2.69 -15.88 8.71
N THR A 85 2.69 -14.55 8.73
CA THR A 85 1.51 -13.75 9.09
C THR A 85 0.38 -13.94 8.06
N LEU A 86 0.74 -13.97 6.78
CA LEU A 86 -0.22 -14.18 5.69
C LEU A 86 -0.99 -15.50 5.83
N GLU A 87 -0.32 -16.57 6.21
CA GLU A 87 -0.97 -17.87 6.41
C GLU A 87 -2.07 -17.82 7.46
N LYS A 88 -1.88 -17.01 8.49
CA LYS A 88 -2.82 -16.85 9.61
C LYS A 88 -3.90 -15.80 9.36
N LEU A 89 -3.80 -15.06 8.26
CA LEU A 89 -4.69 -13.95 7.99
C LEU A 89 -6.10 -14.43 7.66
N SER A 90 -7.10 -13.73 8.19
CA SER A 90 -8.50 -14.01 7.88
C SER A 90 -8.80 -13.77 6.40
N LYS A 91 -9.93 -14.27 5.93
CA LYS A 91 -10.45 -14.00 4.58
C LYS A 91 -11.81 -13.34 4.70
N PRO A 92 -11.86 -12.02 4.87
CA PRO A 92 -13.13 -11.31 5.03
C PRO A 92 -14.05 -11.52 3.84
N ILE A 93 -15.35 -11.53 4.10
CA ILE A 93 -16.37 -11.65 3.07
C ILE A 93 -16.82 -10.26 2.66
N PHE A 94 -16.77 -9.99 1.35
CA PHE A 94 -17.24 -8.75 0.76
C PHE A 94 -18.15 -9.09 -0.43
N LYS A 95 -19.40 -8.66 -0.37
CA LYS A 95 -20.41 -8.94 -1.43
C LYS A 95 -20.48 -10.43 -1.77
N ASN A 96 -20.58 -11.28 -0.73
CA ASN A 96 -20.70 -12.74 -0.81
C ASN A 96 -19.45 -13.45 -1.38
N LYS A 97 -18.30 -12.78 -1.45
CA LYS A 97 -17.04 -13.38 -1.89
C LYS A 97 -15.95 -13.14 -0.84
N SER A 98 -15.09 -14.12 -0.63
CA SER A 98 -13.92 -13.92 0.22
C SER A 98 -12.93 -12.98 -0.47
N HIS A 99 -12.30 -12.12 0.34
CA HIS A 99 -11.28 -11.20 -0.15
C HIS A 99 -9.95 -11.94 -0.29
N GLU A 100 -9.56 -12.23 -1.51
CA GLU A 100 -8.37 -13.02 -1.80
C GLU A 100 -7.37 -12.33 -2.74
N ASP A 101 -7.47 -11.00 -2.90
CA ASP A 101 -6.50 -10.26 -3.71
C ASP A 101 -5.09 -10.44 -3.11
N PRO A 102 -4.14 -11.02 -3.87
CA PRO A 102 -2.84 -11.39 -3.33
C PRO A 102 -2.00 -10.18 -2.91
N PHE A 103 -2.14 -9.05 -3.61
CA PHE A 103 -1.37 -7.84 -3.26
C PHE A 103 -1.88 -7.24 -1.96
N ASP A 104 -3.19 -7.09 -1.82
CA ASP A 104 -3.81 -6.55 -0.61
C ASP A 104 -3.50 -7.41 0.61
N ARG A 105 -3.57 -8.73 0.45
CA ARG A 105 -3.31 -9.66 1.54
C ARG A 105 -1.86 -9.58 2.04
N ILE A 106 -0.90 -9.42 1.14
CA ILE A 106 0.50 -9.19 1.51
C ILE A 106 0.64 -7.87 2.28
N ILE A 107 0.01 -6.80 1.79
CA ILE A 107 0.07 -5.49 2.43
C ILE A 107 -0.48 -5.56 3.86
N VAL A 108 -1.65 -6.18 4.06
CA VAL A 108 -2.21 -6.35 5.40
C VAL A 108 -1.27 -7.14 6.28
N SER A 109 -0.72 -8.24 5.78
CA SER A 109 0.21 -9.09 6.54
C SER A 109 1.48 -8.36 6.94
N GLN A 110 2.06 -7.59 6.01
CA GLN A 110 3.24 -6.78 6.30
C GLN A 110 2.95 -5.72 7.37
N SER A 111 1.80 -5.06 7.27
CA SER A 111 1.44 -4.01 8.23
C SER A 111 1.32 -4.58 9.64
N ILE A 112 0.75 -5.78 9.79
CA ILE A 112 0.63 -6.44 11.09
C ILE A 112 2.02 -6.83 11.60
N ALA A 113 2.82 -7.51 10.79
CA ALA A 113 4.13 -8.00 11.17
C ALA A 113 5.09 -6.87 11.54
N GLU A 114 5.04 -5.76 10.80
CA GLU A 114 5.94 -4.61 11.03
C GLU A 114 5.35 -3.53 11.94
N LYS A 115 4.13 -3.74 12.44
CA LYS A 115 3.43 -2.78 13.32
C LYS A 115 3.26 -1.41 12.65
N MET A 116 2.85 -1.43 11.41
CA MET A 116 2.54 -0.22 10.63
C MET A 116 1.03 -0.05 10.49
N THR A 117 0.61 1.18 10.24
CA THR A 117 -0.78 1.49 9.88
C THR A 117 -0.87 1.60 8.35
N VAL A 118 -1.82 0.90 7.74
CA VAL A 118 -2.06 1.01 6.29
C VAL A 118 -2.84 2.29 6.02
N ILE A 119 -2.45 3.04 4.99
CA ILE A 119 -3.27 4.12 4.43
C ILE A 119 -3.88 3.59 3.13
N SER A 120 -5.21 3.54 3.07
CA SER A 120 -5.95 3.05 1.90
C SER A 120 -7.37 3.60 1.90
N ILE A 121 -7.96 3.67 0.70
CA ILE A 121 -9.38 3.99 0.55
C ILE A 121 -10.20 2.77 0.10
N ASP A 122 -9.55 1.61 -0.07
CA ASP A 122 -10.23 0.40 -0.51
C ASP A 122 -11.22 -0.06 0.56
N SER A 123 -12.49 -0.20 0.18
CA SER A 123 -13.59 -0.56 1.08
C SER A 123 -13.47 -1.97 1.67
N ARG A 124 -12.59 -2.79 1.13
CA ARG A 124 -12.37 -4.16 1.63
C ARG A 124 -11.44 -4.23 2.82
N PHE A 125 -10.52 -3.25 2.97
CA PHE A 125 -9.57 -3.24 4.09
C PHE A 125 -10.25 -3.11 5.46
N PRO A 126 -11.30 -2.28 5.65
CA PRO A 126 -11.97 -2.20 6.94
C PRO A 126 -12.59 -3.53 7.41
N LEU A 127 -12.75 -4.50 6.52
CA LEU A 127 -13.30 -5.80 6.87
C LEU A 127 -12.32 -6.70 7.61
N TYR A 128 -11.00 -6.42 7.52
CA TYR A 128 -10.00 -7.15 8.27
C TYR A 128 -10.07 -6.78 9.75
N LYS A 129 -10.39 -7.76 10.60
CA LYS A 129 -10.47 -7.58 12.06
C LYS A 129 -9.34 -8.29 12.77
N ASP A 130 -8.33 -8.71 12.03
CA ASP A 130 -7.18 -9.41 12.56
C ASP A 130 -6.45 -8.57 13.60
N LYS A 131 -5.96 -9.24 14.66
CA LYS A 131 -5.26 -8.56 15.73
C LYS A 131 -4.01 -7.87 15.19
N GLY A 132 -3.86 -6.59 15.53
CA GLY A 132 -2.72 -5.79 15.10
C GLY A 132 -2.92 -5.06 13.79
N PHE A 133 -3.98 -5.34 13.03
CA PHE A 133 -4.25 -4.60 11.82
C PHE A 133 -4.78 -3.21 12.16
N LYS A 134 -4.13 -2.18 11.61
CA LYS A 134 -4.52 -0.77 11.80
C LYS A 134 -4.68 -0.13 10.42
N LEU A 135 -5.78 0.57 10.26
CA LEU A 135 -6.12 1.21 9.00
C LEU A 135 -6.42 2.69 9.22
N ARG A 136 -5.91 3.51 8.31
CA ARG A 136 -6.26 4.93 8.21
C ARG A 136 -6.79 5.16 6.78
N ASP A 137 -8.02 5.64 6.66
CA ASP A 137 -8.54 6.13 5.39
C ASP A 137 -8.18 7.61 5.20
N MET A 138 -8.49 8.15 4.05
CA MET A 138 -8.17 9.56 3.77
C MET A 138 -9.17 10.52 4.40
#